data_2c73f70aef81d2a7f1e104e9a6203442
#
_entry.id   2c73f70aef81d2a7f1e104e9a6203442
#
_cell.length_a   1.000
_cell.length_b   1.000
_cell.length_c   1.000
_cell.angle_alpha   90.00
_cell.angle_beta   90.00
_cell.angle_gamma   90.00
#
_symmetry.space_group_name_H-M   'P 1'
#
loop_
_entity.id
_entity.type
_entity.pdbx_description
1 polymer ?
#
loop_
_entity_poly.entity_id
_entity_poly.type
_entity_poly.pdbx_seq_one_letter_code
_entity_poly.pdbx_strand_id
1 'polypeptide(L)'
;MEFGAGDGSSYSSRWQNIRKILRRVGPFCHPDFDAASNTYEFLRKVKVLVIGAGGLGCEILKNLALMGFGNLHIIDMDTIDLSNLNRQFLFRLKDVGRPKAEVASEFIMKRVAGCSVKPYYNKIQDFDQEFYQSFNLVICGLDSIAARRWVNGMLISVLSCDGMDNEIDVSSVIPFVDGGTEGFKGNCRVILPGLTPCIDCTIDLYPPQTTYPLCTLANTPRLPEHCVEYVKLVLWPKENPWDKNVALDGDDPMHVSWVYEKSVERALQYGITGLNYRLVQGIVKNIIPAVASTNAVIAAACTSEAFKIVTNCCIPLSNQMIYNDVDGIYCYSYSMDLKEDCVSCSSHPKEVEVKPNITLSDLIKYLCEYPSYQFLSPAVMANVGGKTKTLYMPNVPSIEAATRGNLKKTLSELGLTHGSEIAVADKTSPNTVTFSLRYAGK
;
A
#
# COMPACT_ATOMS: atom_id res chain seq x y z
N MET A 1 14.63 37.40 2.27
CA MET A 1 15.72 37.26 3.26
C MET A 1 16.61 36.16 2.72
N GLU A 2 17.75 36.53 2.20
CA GLU A 2 18.81 35.59 1.78
C GLU A 2 19.44 35.00 3.05
N PHE A 3 19.32 33.70 3.21
CA PHE A 3 20.07 32.98 4.25
C PHE A 3 21.49 32.77 3.71
N GLY A 4 22.42 33.58 4.19
CA GLY A 4 23.84 33.48 3.87
C GLY A 4 24.38 32.05 4.11
N ALA A 5 25.37 31.67 3.30
CA ALA A 5 26.19 30.47 3.45
C ALA A 5 26.87 30.48 4.82
N GLY A 6 26.24 29.81 5.81
CA GLY A 6 26.80 29.68 7.15
C GLY A 6 27.98 28.72 7.16
N ASP A 7 29.04 29.15 7.82
CA ASP A 7 30.27 28.44 8.11
C ASP A 7 30.05 26.98 8.58
N GLY A 8 30.88 26.05 8.15
CA GLY A 8 30.76 24.59 8.40
C GLY A 8 30.64 24.19 9.88
N SER A 9 30.97 25.07 10.84
CA SER A 9 30.80 24.89 12.27
C SER A 9 29.31 24.91 12.72
N SER A 10 28.46 25.69 12.03
CA SER A 10 27.02 25.81 12.29
C SER A 10 26.25 24.52 11.95
N TYR A 11 26.69 23.75 10.95
CA TYR A 11 26.05 22.50 10.57
C TYR A 11 26.31 21.36 11.57
N SER A 12 27.44 21.34 12.23
CA SER A 12 27.77 20.32 13.25
C SER A 12 26.90 20.46 14.52
N SER A 13 26.44 21.65 14.82
CA SER A 13 25.61 21.93 16.01
C SER A 13 24.16 21.47 15.87
N ARG A 14 23.59 21.47 14.66
CA ARG A 14 22.21 21.05 14.38
C ARG A 14 21.90 19.63 14.89
N TRP A 15 22.86 18.73 14.73
CA TRP A 15 22.69 17.31 15.06
C TRP A 15 23.25 16.94 16.45
N GLN A 16 23.60 17.91 17.27
CA GLN A 16 24.22 17.68 18.58
C GLN A 16 23.35 16.82 19.50
N ASN A 17 22.04 17.05 19.51
CA ASN A 17 21.12 16.29 20.35
C ASN A 17 20.96 14.84 19.87
N ILE A 18 20.89 14.61 18.54
CA ILE A 18 20.88 13.26 17.97
C ILE A 18 22.17 12.52 18.33
N ARG A 19 23.33 13.18 18.18
CA ARG A 19 24.61 12.58 18.58
C ARG A 19 24.67 12.24 20.07
N LYS A 20 24.04 13.03 20.95
CA LYS A 20 23.96 12.71 22.38
C LYS A 20 23.16 11.46 22.65
N ILE A 21 22.03 11.25 21.94
CA ILE A 21 21.23 10.03 22.03
C ILE A 21 22.06 8.81 21.61
N LEU A 22 22.76 8.92 20.47
CA LEU A 22 23.56 7.85 19.90
C LEU A 22 24.86 7.52 20.66
N ARG A 23 25.23 8.30 21.70
CA ARG A 23 26.40 8.07 22.56
C ARG A 23 26.03 7.58 23.96
N ARG A 24 24.75 7.28 24.21
CA ARG A 24 24.26 6.84 25.52
C ARG A 24 23.75 5.41 25.44
N VAL A 25 24.34 4.55 26.26
CA VAL A 25 23.78 3.23 26.55
C VAL A 25 22.70 3.38 27.62
N GLY A 26 21.57 2.73 27.42
CA GLY A 26 20.45 2.71 28.35
C GLY A 26 19.79 1.34 28.44
N PRO A 27 18.88 1.12 29.37
CA PRO A 27 18.26 -0.19 29.61
C PRO A 27 17.36 -0.66 28.47
N PHE A 28 17.01 0.22 27.53
CA PHE A 28 16.17 -0.06 26.38
C PHE A 28 16.94 -0.10 25.04
N CYS A 29 18.28 -0.02 25.11
CA CYS A 29 19.11 -0.21 23.91
C CYS A 29 19.01 -1.66 23.41
N HIS A 30 19.08 -1.81 22.09
CA HIS A 30 19.27 -3.14 21.51
C HIS A 30 20.61 -3.74 21.97
N PRO A 31 20.74 -5.07 22.19
CA PRO A 31 22.00 -5.69 22.59
C PRO A 31 23.19 -5.34 21.69
N ASP A 32 22.96 -5.18 20.41
CA ASP A 32 24.01 -4.85 19.41
C ASP A 32 24.31 -3.35 19.32
N PHE A 33 23.72 -2.53 20.19
CA PHE A 33 23.98 -1.09 20.18
C PHE A 33 25.37 -0.78 20.72
N ASP A 34 26.22 -0.21 19.88
CA ASP A 34 27.54 0.30 20.27
C ASP A 34 27.58 1.82 20.25
N ALA A 35 27.59 2.42 21.43
CA ALA A 35 27.67 3.88 21.61
C ALA A 35 29.04 4.49 21.20
N ALA A 36 30.09 3.66 21.08
CA ALA A 36 31.39 4.08 20.61
C ALA A 36 31.49 4.10 19.08
N SER A 37 30.57 3.40 18.38
CA SER A 37 30.52 3.34 16.94
C SER A 37 30.15 4.70 16.30
N ASN A 38 30.52 4.87 15.04
CA ASN A 38 30.15 6.09 14.29
C ASN A 38 28.74 6.01 13.69
N THR A 39 27.76 5.61 14.53
CA THR A 39 26.35 5.39 14.16
C THR A 39 25.74 6.61 13.47
N TYR A 40 26.14 7.83 13.87
CA TYR A 40 25.66 9.03 13.20
C TYR A 40 26.10 9.13 11.75
N GLU A 41 27.33 8.76 11.41
CA GLU A 41 27.81 8.77 10.03
C GLU A 41 27.14 7.65 9.20
N PHE A 42 26.84 6.53 9.83
CA PHE A 42 26.03 5.47 9.20
C PHE A 42 24.61 5.97 8.90
N LEU A 43 23.95 6.61 9.87
CA LEU A 43 22.61 7.22 9.70
C LEU A 43 22.57 8.20 8.51
N ARG A 44 23.67 8.94 8.27
CA ARG A 44 23.74 9.86 7.15
C ARG A 44 23.90 9.17 5.78
N LYS A 45 24.44 7.97 5.74
CA LYS A 45 24.72 7.22 4.51
C LYS A 45 23.63 6.22 4.15
N VAL A 46 22.90 5.73 5.17
CA VAL A 46 21.82 4.75 4.96
C VAL A 46 20.84 5.25 3.91
N LYS A 47 20.51 4.39 2.96
CA LYS A 47 19.65 4.70 1.83
C LYS A 47 18.21 4.34 2.18
N VAL A 48 17.35 5.34 2.34
CA VAL A 48 15.95 5.16 2.74
C VAL A 48 15.02 5.51 1.59
N LEU A 49 14.10 4.62 1.28
CA LEU A 49 13.03 4.85 0.32
C LEU A 49 11.74 5.22 1.05
N VAL A 50 11.19 6.38 0.74
CA VAL A 50 9.86 6.80 1.16
C VAL A 50 8.91 6.62 0.00
N ILE A 51 7.81 5.91 0.21
CA ILE A 51 6.80 5.67 -0.82
C ILE A 51 5.54 6.44 -0.45
N GLY A 52 5.15 7.38 -1.32
CA GLY A 52 4.06 8.33 -1.14
C GLY A 52 4.52 9.70 -0.64
N ALA A 53 4.16 10.77 -1.36
CA ALA A 53 4.38 12.18 -1.00
C ALA A 53 3.05 12.87 -0.64
N GLY A 54 2.10 12.11 -0.09
CA GLY A 54 0.84 12.60 0.44
C GLY A 54 1.01 13.32 1.78
N GLY A 55 -0.08 13.49 2.55
CA GLY A 55 -0.05 14.14 3.87
C GLY A 55 0.92 13.44 4.84
N LEU A 56 0.82 12.12 4.92
CA LEU A 56 1.70 11.29 5.77
C LEU A 56 3.16 11.30 5.25
N GLY A 57 3.37 11.11 3.94
CA GLY A 57 4.70 11.08 3.35
C GLY A 57 5.48 12.40 3.48
N CYS A 58 4.79 13.53 3.35
CA CYS A 58 5.39 14.86 3.60
C CYS A 58 5.93 14.99 5.03
N GLU A 59 5.17 14.50 6.01
CA GLU A 59 5.57 14.52 7.43
C GLU A 59 6.72 13.54 7.70
N ILE A 60 6.67 12.32 7.12
CA ILE A 60 7.75 11.33 7.22
C ILE A 60 9.05 11.91 6.65
N LEU A 61 9.02 12.44 5.44
CA LEU A 61 10.20 12.98 4.76
C LEU A 61 10.84 14.11 5.55
N LYS A 62 10.01 15.04 6.08
CA LYS A 62 10.46 16.12 6.98
C LYS A 62 11.15 15.56 8.22
N ASN A 63 10.50 14.60 8.89
CA ASN A 63 11.00 14.06 10.15
C ASN A 63 12.33 13.32 9.94
N LEU A 64 12.45 12.47 8.92
CA LEU A 64 13.69 11.77 8.56
C LEU A 64 14.84 12.76 8.34
N ALA A 65 14.62 13.78 7.52
CA ALA A 65 15.62 14.80 7.23
C ALA A 65 16.04 15.56 8.51
N LEU A 66 15.09 15.91 9.38
CA LEU A 66 15.36 16.59 10.65
C LEU A 66 15.98 15.68 11.72
N MET A 67 15.82 14.36 11.62
CA MET A 67 16.49 13.38 12.49
C MET A 67 17.89 13.00 12.03
N GLY A 68 18.36 13.54 10.91
CA GLY A 68 19.74 13.36 10.46
C GLY A 68 19.96 12.34 9.36
N PHE A 69 18.92 11.74 8.81
CA PHE A 69 19.03 10.91 7.60
C PHE A 69 19.52 11.79 6.44
N GLY A 70 20.57 11.37 5.78
CA GLY A 70 21.24 12.17 4.75
C GLY A 70 20.97 11.75 3.32
N ASN A 71 20.45 10.54 3.10
CA ASN A 71 20.28 9.94 1.78
C ASN A 71 18.87 9.37 1.63
N LEU A 72 17.95 10.22 1.19
CA LEU A 72 16.53 9.91 1.07
C LEU A 72 16.14 9.80 -0.40
N HIS A 73 15.21 8.89 -0.67
CA HIS A 73 14.59 8.72 -1.96
C HIS A 73 13.08 8.77 -1.78
N ILE A 74 12.34 9.34 -2.74
CA ILE A 74 10.88 9.44 -2.65
C ILE A 74 10.22 9.08 -3.97
N ILE A 75 9.24 8.17 -3.92
CA ILE A 75 8.40 7.79 -5.06
C ILE A 75 6.99 8.32 -4.85
N ASP A 76 6.45 9.01 -5.83
CA ASP A 76 5.03 9.35 -5.93
C ASP A 76 4.66 9.59 -7.39
N MET A 77 3.56 9.03 -7.85
CA MET A 77 3.10 9.13 -9.24
C MET A 77 2.15 10.30 -9.49
N ASP A 78 1.75 11.03 -8.44
CA ASP A 78 0.73 12.06 -8.53
C ASP A 78 1.33 13.45 -8.74
N THR A 79 0.48 14.34 -9.26
CA THR A 79 0.69 15.78 -9.24
C THR A 79 -0.03 16.42 -8.06
N ILE A 80 0.38 17.65 -7.74
CA ILE A 80 -0.19 18.43 -6.65
C ILE A 80 -1.53 18.99 -7.09
N ASP A 81 -2.58 18.75 -6.32
CA ASP A 81 -3.90 19.31 -6.45
C ASP A 81 -4.15 20.39 -5.38
N LEU A 82 -5.03 21.34 -5.66
CA LEU A 82 -5.43 22.39 -4.71
C LEU A 82 -5.98 21.80 -3.40
N SER A 83 -6.72 20.71 -3.49
CA SER A 83 -7.31 20.00 -2.34
C SER A 83 -6.26 19.36 -1.43
N ASN A 84 -5.03 19.22 -1.90
CA ASN A 84 -3.94 18.64 -1.12
C ASN A 84 -3.32 19.63 -0.12
N LEU A 85 -3.41 20.93 -0.39
CA LEU A 85 -2.72 21.98 0.37
C LEU A 85 -3.17 22.11 1.83
N ASN A 86 -4.32 21.56 2.18
CA ASN A 86 -4.82 21.55 3.55
C ASN A 86 -4.04 20.64 4.51
N ARG A 87 -3.26 19.65 3.98
CA ARG A 87 -2.54 18.66 4.79
C ARG A 87 -1.15 18.28 4.26
N GLN A 88 -0.83 18.61 3.01
CA GLN A 88 0.47 18.35 2.38
C GLN A 88 1.33 19.62 2.46
N PHE A 89 1.84 19.94 3.66
CA PHE A 89 2.41 21.25 4.01
C PHE A 89 3.70 21.61 3.26
N LEU A 90 4.35 20.66 2.59
CA LEU A 90 5.53 20.94 1.75
C LEU A 90 5.18 21.74 0.49
N PHE A 91 3.91 21.71 0.07
CA PHE A 91 3.42 22.31 -1.17
C PHE A 91 2.80 23.70 -0.95
N ARG A 92 2.81 24.49 -2.00
CA ARG A 92 2.22 25.83 -2.03
C ARG A 92 1.31 25.97 -3.28
N LEU A 93 0.47 26.99 -3.29
CA LEU A 93 -0.45 27.24 -4.41
C LEU A 93 0.27 27.29 -5.78
N LYS A 94 1.47 27.85 -5.85
CA LYS A 94 2.29 27.90 -7.07
C LYS A 94 2.79 26.53 -7.55
N ASP A 95 2.72 25.50 -6.71
CA ASP A 95 3.21 24.15 -7.02
C ASP A 95 2.10 23.25 -7.57
N VAL A 96 0.84 23.74 -7.62
CA VAL A 96 -0.28 22.99 -8.19
C VAL A 96 0.01 22.58 -9.62
N GLY A 97 -0.23 21.29 -9.94
CA GLY A 97 0.07 20.68 -11.24
C GLY A 97 1.49 20.12 -11.37
N ARG A 98 2.42 20.43 -10.45
CA ARG A 98 3.76 19.85 -10.44
C ARG A 98 3.78 18.46 -9.76
N PRO A 99 4.73 17.57 -10.12
CA PRO A 99 4.90 16.26 -9.46
C PRO A 99 5.16 16.40 -7.95
N LYS A 100 4.42 15.65 -7.13
CA LYS A 100 4.56 15.69 -5.65
C LYS A 100 5.97 15.34 -5.19
N ALA A 101 6.57 14.28 -5.75
CA ALA A 101 7.90 13.81 -5.37
C ALA A 101 8.97 14.87 -5.60
N GLU A 102 8.92 15.58 -6.73
CA GLU A 102 9.90 16.62 -7.08
C GLU A 102 9.82 17.82 -6.13
N VAL A 103 8.61 18.35 -5.91
CA VAL A 103 8.42 19.52 -5.05
C VAL A 103 8.77 19.21 -3.60
N ALA A 104 8.40 18.01 -3.11
CA ALA A 104 8.80 17.56 -1.77
C ALA A 104 10.31 17.51 -1.62
N SER A 105 11.01 16.94 -2.60
CA SER A 105 12.47 16.85 -2.64
C SER A 105 13.12 18.25 -2.60
N GLU A 106 12.70 19.16 -3.48
CA GLU A 106 13.19 20.54 -3.54
C GLU A 106 13.01 21.26 -2.19
N PHE A 107 11.84 21.11 -1.58
CA PHE A 107 11.53 21.76 -0.30
C PHE A 107 12.47 21.26 0.81
N ILE A 108 12.64 19.95 0.94
CA ILE A 108 13.48 19.35 2.00
C ILE A 108 14.93 19.74 1.80
N MET A 109 15.50 19.61 0.59
CA MET A 109 16.89 19.98 0.33
C MET A 109 17.16 21.46 0.56
N LYS A 110 16.20 22.32 0.24
CA LYS A 110 16.30 23.76 0.55
C LYS A 110 16.26 24.04 2.04
N ARG A 111 15.47 23.29 2.82
CA ARG A 111 15.25 23.53 4.25
C ARG A 111 16.31 22.88 5.15
N VAL A 112 16.82 21.71 4.74
CA VAL A 112 17.75 20.90 5.53
C VAL A 112 19.04 20.68 4.72
N ALA A 113 19.97 21.59 4.89
CA ALA A 113 21.25 21.49 4.20
C ALA A 113 21.99 20.20 4.59
N GLY A 114 22.62 19.56 3.59
CA GLY A 114 23.31 18.29 3.74
C GLY A 114 22.42 17.06 3.74
N CYS A 115 21.11 17.19 3.51
CA CYS A 115 20.22 16.10 3.18
C CYS A 115 20.04 16.05 1.67
N SER A 116 20.26 14.89 1.07
CA SER A 116 19.97 14.61 -0.33
C SER A 116 18.64 13.88 -0.43
N VAL A 117 17.75 14.34 -1.31
CA VAL A 117 16.47 13.68 -1.58
C VAL A 117 16.35 13.47 -3.09
N LYS A 118 16.32 12.21 -3.53
CA LYS A 118 16.16 11.88 -4.95
C LYS A 118 14.68 11.57 -5.24
N PRO A 119 14.00 12.38 -6.08
CA PRO A 119 12.62 12.15 -6.43
C PRO A 119 12.48 11.16 -7.58
N TYR A 120 11.35 10.42 -7.59
CA TYR A 120 10.90 9.58 -8.68
C TYR A 120 9.40 9.86 -8.93
N TYR A 121 9.11 10.46 -10.07
CA TYR A 121 7.73 10.66 -10.55
C TYR A 121 7.31 9.45 -11.37
N ASN A 122 7.07 8.34 -10.68
CA ASN A 122 6.81 7.03 -11.26
C ASN A 122 5.84 6.23 -10.40
N LYS A 123 5.28 5.16 -10.97
CA LYS A 123 4.59 4.14 -10.21
C LYS A 123 5.61 3.22 -9.52
N ILE A 124 5.23 2.66 -8.38
CA ILE A 124 6.05 1.68 -7.66
C ILE A 124 6.36 0.44 -8.53
N GLN A 125 5.45 0.10 -9.46
CA GLN A 125 5.55 -1.03 -10.37
C GLN A 125 6.54 -0.81 -11.53
N ASP A 126 6.99 0.41 -11.75
CA ASP A 126 7.92 0.74 -12.83
C ASP A 126 9.38 0.35 -12.51
N PHE A 127 9.63 -0.10 -11.28
CA PHE A 127 10.96 -0.45 -10.78
C PHE A 127 11.07 -1.97 -10.55
N ASP A 128 12.26 -2.49 -10.82
CA ASP A 128 12.60 -3.90 -10.66
C ASP A 128 13.10 -4.25 -9.25
N GLN A 129 13.44 -5.52 -9.04
CA GLN A 129 13.98 -6.02 -7.78
C GLN A 129 15.33 -5.37 -7.43
N GLU A 130 16.20 -5.15 -8.40
CA GLU A 130 17.52 -4.55 -8.17
C GLU A 130 17.40 -3.13 -7.60
N PHE A 131 16.42 -2.36 -8.08
CA PHE A 131 16.13 -1.05 -7.52
C PHE A 131 15.77 -1.15 -6.03
N TYR A 132 14.84 -2.04 -5.64
CA TYR A 132 14.41 -2.19 -4.25
C TYR A 132 15.53 -2.74 -3.36
N GLN A 133 16.32 -3.70 -3.82
CA GLN A 133 17.49 -4.23 -3.11
C GLN A 133 18.56 -3.18 -2.80
N SER A 134 18.58 -2.09 -3.54
CA SER A 134 19.54 -1.01 -3.31
C SER A 134 19.25 -0.18 -2.05
N PHE A 135 18.11 -0.39 -1.36
CA PHE A 135 17.72 0.34 -0.17
C PHE A 135 17.95 -0.46 1.12
N ASN A 136 18.28 0.26 2.20
CA ASN A 136 18.47 -0.32 3.53
C ASN A 136 17.18 -0.30 4.36
N LEU A 137 16.21 0.54 3.98
CA LEU A 137 14.94 0.71 4.69
C LEU A 137 13.89 1.26 3.71
N VAL A 138 12.66 0.74 3.80
CA VAL A 138 11.49 1.26 3.07
C VAL A 138 10.45 1.76 4.06
N ILE A 139 9.91 2.95 3.82
CA ILE A 139 8.83 3.52 4.63
C ILE A 139 7.66 3.90 3.72
N CYS A 140 6.46 3.43 4.04
CA CYS A 140 5.25 3.72 3.28
C CYS A 140 4.31 4.68 4.00
N GLY A 141 3.82 5.66 3.24
CA GLY A 141 2.71 6.53 3.61
C GLY A 141 1.63 6.48 2.52
N LEU A 142 1.18 5.27 2.18
CA LEU A 142 0.23 5.01 1.10
C LEU A 142 -1.22 5.05 1.59
N ASP A 143 -2.15 5.32 0.69
CA ASP A 143 -3.60 5.30 0.91
C ASP A 143 -4.29 4.05 0.35
N SER A 144 -3.59 3.27 -0.47
CA SER A 144 -4.11 2.07 -1.13
C SER A 144 -3.59 0.78 -0.49
N ILE A 145 -4.51 -0.11 -0.11
CA ILE A 145 -4.19 -1.47 0.37
C ILE A 145 -3.48 -2.26 -0.74
N ALA A 146 -3.93 -2.13 -1.98
CA ALA A 146 -3.31 -2.81 -3.11
C ALA A 146 -1.84 -2.42 -3.31
N ALA A 147 -1.52 -1.12 -3.18
CA ALA A 147 -0.15 -0.64 -3.27
C ALA A 147 0.72 -1.15 -2.10
N ARG A 148 0.18 -1.18 -0.87
CA ARG A 148 0.87 -1.76 0.29
C ARG A 148 1.18 -3.24 0.10
N ARG A 149 0.21 -4.02 -0.38
CA ARG A 149 0.39 -5.45 -0.68
C ARG A 149 1.45 -5.64 -1.76
N TRP A 150 1.45 -4.80 -2.78
CA TRP A 150 2.43 -4.88 -3.86
C TRP A 150 3.85 -4.63 -3.35
N VAL A 151 4.08 -3.56 -2.56
CA VAL A 151 5.39 -3.29 -1.93
C VAL A 151 5.81 -4.44 -1.02
N ASN A 152 4.90 -4.94 -0.19
CA ASN A 152 5.12 -6.10 0.68
C ASN A 152 5.57 -7.33 -0.13
N GLY A 153 4.86 -7.66 -1.21
CA GLY A 153 5.21 -8.77 -2.11
C GLY A 153 6.57 -8.55 -2.78
N MET A 154 6.90 -7.32 -3.20
CA MET A 154 8.19 -6.97 -3.76
C MET A 154 9.33 -7.20 -2.75
N LEU A 155 9.18 -6.72 -1.51
CA LEU A 155 10.19 -6.89 -0.47
C LEU A 155 10.36 -8.35 -0.03
N ILE A 156 9.33 -9.17 -0.16
CA ILE A 156 9.43 -10.63 0.05
C ILE A 156 10.13 -11.29 -1.13
N SER A 157 9.90 -10.84 -2.37
CA SER A 157 10.49 -11.44 -3.58
C SER A 157 12.00 -11.24 -3.69
N VAL A 158 12.56 -10.28 -2.97
CA VAL A 158 14.00 -9.99 -2.96
C VAL A 158 14.76 -10.72 -1.85
N LEU A 159 14.05 -11.48 -1.00
CA LEU A 159 14.68 -12.31 0.02
C LEU A 159 15.51 -13.42 -0.63
N SER A 160 16.68 -13.68 -0.09
CA SER A 160 17.49 -14.85 -0.39
C SER A 160 17.41 -15.85 0.75
N CYS A 161 17.60 -17.13 0.41
CA CYS A 161 17.64 -18.20 1.39
C CYS A 161 19.02 -18.87 1.33
N ASP A 162 19.58 -19.15 2.49
CA ASP A 162 20.86 -19.82 2.63
C ASP A 162 20.67 -21.33 2.90
N GLY A 163 21.50 -22.12 2.22
CA GLY A 163 21.71 -23.55 2.53
C GLY A 163 20.57 -24.51 2.16
N MET A 164 20.66 -25.74 2.66
CA MET A 164 19.71 -26.83 2.40
C MET A 164 18.41 -26.69 3.22
N ASP A 165 18.45 -25.92 4.31
CA ASP A 165 17.32 -25.76 5.24
C ASP A 165 16.37 -24.62 4.84
N ASN A 166 16.66 -23.93 3.74
CA ASN A 166 15.83 -22.85 3.20
C ASN A 166 15.60 -21.70 4.21
N GLU A 167 16.57 -21.47 5.11
CA GLU A 167 16.52 -20.36 6.06
C GLU A 167 16.74 -19.01 5.34
N ILE A 168 16.02 -17.99 5.79
CA ILE A 168 16.13 -16.65 5.22
C ILE A 168 17.50 -16.05 5.60
N ASP A 169 18.26 -15.63 4.58
CA ASP A 169 19.43 -14.79 4.80
C ASP A 169 18.99 -13.42 5.34
N VAL A 170 19.28 -13.20 6.62
CA VAL A 170 18.91 -11.97 7.32
C VAL A 170 19.52 -10.72 6.66
N SER A 171 20.65 -10.86 5.96
CA SER A 171 21.28 -9.74 5.24
C SER A 171 20.47 -9.26 4.03
N SER A 172 19.60 -10.11 3.49
CA SER A 172 18.69 -9.78 2.39
C SER A 172 17.41 -9.09 2.86
N VAL A 173 17.14 -9.06 4.17
CA VAL A 173 15.91 -8.49 4.74
C VAL A 173 15.99 -6.97 4.70
N ILE A 174 15.10 -6.35 3.95
CA ILE A 174 14.92 -4.90 3.92
C ILE A 174 13.78 -4.54 4.87
N PRO A 175 14.04 -3.92 6.04
CA PRO A 175 13.00 -3.51 6.97
C PRO A 175 11.97 -2.60 6.29
N PHE A 176 10.71 -2.82 6.60
CA PHE A 176 9.58 -2.10 6.04
C PHE A 176 8.74 -1.48 7.15
N VAL A 177 8.60 -0.15 7.16
CA VAL A 177 7.75 0.57 8.09
C VAL A 177 6.53 1.08 7.33
N ASP A 178 5.34 0.59 7.69
CA ASP A 178 4.08 1.00 7.06
C ASP A 178 3.27 1.90 7.99
N GLY A 179 2.92 3.08 7.50
CA GLY A 179 2.04 4.03 8.17
C GLY A 179 0.70 4.16 7.47
N GLY A 180 -0.37 4.21 8.25
CA GLY A 180 -1.73 4.40 7.76
C GLY A 180 -2.51 5.39 8.60
N THR A 181 -3.33 6.23 7.95
CA THR A 181 -4.20 7.20 8.65
C THR A 181 -5.58 7.25 8.01
N GLU A 182 -6.61 7.34 8.84
CA GLU A 182 -7.99 7.55 8.44
C GLU A 182 -8.71 8.38 9.51
N GLY A 183 -9.09 9.63 9.19
CA GLY A 183 -9.69 10.54 10.14
C GLY A 183 -8.78 10.77 11.35
N PHE A 184 -9.30 10.51 12.55
CA PHE A 184 -8.58 10.60 13.82
C PHE A 184 -7.93 9.27 14.25
N LYS A 185 -7.86 8.29 13.36
CA LYS A 185 -7.24 6.99 13.63
C LYS A 185 -6.03 6.78 12.74
N GLY A 186 -5.08 5.99 13.24
CA GLY A 186 -3.91 5.62 12.46
C GLY A 186 -3.18 4.42 13.02
N ASN A 187 -2.22 3.93 12.27
CA ASN A 187 -1.38 2.82 12.66
C ASN A 187 0.06 2.99 12.16
N CYS A 188 0.98 2.38 12.86
CA CYS A 188 2.36 2.19 12.45
C CYS A 188 2.73 0.72 12.62
N ARG A 189 3.37 0.13 11.62
CA ARG A 189 3.83 -1.26 11.62
C ARG A 189 5.31 -1.32 11.29
N VAL A 190 6.00 -2.21 11.97
CA VAL A 190 7.37 -2.61 11.63
C VAL A 190 7.30 -4.03 11.08
N ILE A 191 7.71 -4.20 9.85
CA ILE A 191 7.70 -5.49 9.14
C ILE A 191 9.15 -5.82 8.75
N LEU A 192 9.62 -6.97 9.19
CA LEU A 192 10.82 -7.61 8.69
C LEU A 192 10.36 -8.73 7.73
N PRO A 193 10.43 -8.51 6.40
CA PRO A 193 9.91 -9.46 5.43
C PRO A 193 10.39 -10.89 5.69
N GLY A 194 9.45 -11.84 5.75
CA GLY A 194 9.72 -13.24 6.05
C GLY A 194 9.94 -13.58 7.52
N LEU A 195 10.24 -12.61 8.39
CA LEU A 195 10.55 -12.84 9.81
C LEU A 195 9.41 -12.41 10.76
N THR A 196 8.66 -11.36 10.37
CA THR A 196 7.53 -10.86 11.16
C THR A 196 6.27 -10.80 10.29
N PRO A 197 5.06 -10.68 10.90
CA PRO A 197 3.81 -10.61 10.15
C PRO A 197 3.84 -9.52 9.08
N CYS A 198 3.60 -9.93 7.85
CA CYS A 198 3.56 -9.06 6.70
C CYS A 198 2.18 -8.37 6.53
N ILE A 199 2.00 -7.55 5.51
CA ILE A 199 0.71 -6.91 5.21
C ILE A 199 -0.40 -7.95 5.01
N ASP A 200 -0.12 -9.02 4.27
CA ASP A 200 -1.11 -10.06 3.99
C ASP A 200 -1.43 -10.95 5.20
N CYS A 201 -0.50 -11.10 6.16
CA CYS A 201 -0.81 -11.74 7.44
C CYS A 201 -1.90 -11.01 8.23
N THR A 202 -2.06 -9.72 7.99
CA THR A 202 -2.96 -8.84 8.74
C THR A 202 -4.01 -8.18 7.85
N ILE A 203 -4.24 -8.73 6.67
CA ILE A 203 -5.17 -8.16 5.68
C ILE A 203 -6.60 -8.03 6.21
N ASP A 204 -7.01 -8.90 7.09
CA ASP A 204 -8.30 -8.92 7.75
C ASP A 204 -8.50 -7.79 8.79
N LEU A 205 -7.43 -7.11 9.20
CA LEU A 205 -7.52 -5.92 10.05
C LEU A 205 -7.87 -4.65 9.26
N TYR A 206 -7.74 -4.69 7.94
CA TYR A 206 -8.19 -3.59 7.11
C TYR A 206 -9.73 -3.66 6.95
N PRO A 207 -10.41 -2.51 6.92
CA PRO A 207 -11.82 -2.52 6.61
C PRO A 207 -12.04 -3.20 5.24
N PRO A 208 -13.06 -4.08 5.13
CA PRO A 208 -13.36 -4.71 3.86
C PRO A 208 -13.58 -3.61 2.82
N GLN A 209 -12.93 -3.74 1.67
CA GLN A 209 -13.23 -2.85 0.55
C GLN A 209 -14.71 -3.07 0.21
N THR A 210 -15.52 -2.04 0.38
CA THR A 210 -16.94 -2.08 0.05
C THR A 210 -17.10 -2.18 -1.47
N THR A 211 -16.94 -3.38 -2.00
CA THR A 211 -17.31 -3.70 -3.37
C THR A 211 -18.77 -4.14 -3.35
N TYR A 212 -19.63 -3.29 -3.86
CA TYR A 212 -21.02 -3.65 -3.99
C TYR A 212 -21.19 -4.58 -5.20
N PRO A 213 -21.87 -5.74 -5.05
CA PRO A 213 -22.16 -6.60 -6.18
C PRO A 213 -22.91 -5.83 -7.26
N LEU A 214 -22.52 -5.96 -8.52
CA LEU A 214 -23.16 -5.27 -9.64
C LEU A 214 -24.67 -5.55 -9.72
N CYS A 215 -25.11 -6.74 -9.31
CA CYS A 215 -26.53 -7.07 -9.22
C CYS A 215 -27.26 -6.21 -8.16
N THR A 216 -26.64 -5.91 -7.03
CA THR A 216 -27.18 -5.01 -6.00
C THR A 216 -27.23 -3.59 -6.52
N LEU A 217 -26.15 -3.10 -7.14
CA LEU A 217 -26.12 -1.77 -7.74
C LEU A 217 -27.16 -1.62 -8.83
N ALA A 218 -27.31 -2.63 -9.69
CA ALA A 218 -28.22 -2.57 -10.84
C ALA A 218 -29.69 -2.73 -10.48
N ASN A 219 -30.04 -3.66 -9.57
CA ASN A 219 -31.41 -4.09 -9.37
C ASN A 219 -32.03 -3.73 -8.02
N THR A 220 -31.23 -3.68 -6.96
CA THR A 220 -31.71 -3.48 -5.58
C THR A 220 -30.84 -2.53 -4.76
N PRO A 221 -30.61 -1.29 -5.23
CA PRO A 221 -29.88 -0.32 -4.43
C PRO A 221 -30.65 -0.02 -3.15
N ARG A 222 -29.94 0.15 -2.03
CA ARG A 222 -30.54 0.42 -0.71
C ARG A 222 -29.91 1.63 -0.03
N LEU A 223 -28.76 2.07 -0.48
CA LEU A 223 -27.99 3.16 0.09
C LEU A 223 -27.69 4.23 -0.98
N PRO A 224 -27.52 5.50 -0.61
CA PRO A 224 -27.12 6.55 -1.51
C PRO A 224 -25.84 6.20 -2.30
N GLU A 225 -24.88 5.56 -1.62
CA GLU A 225 -23.60 5.11 -2.20
C GLU A 225 -23.81 4.13 -3.36
N HIS A 226 -24.82 3.25 -3.27
CA HIS A 226 -25.16 2.31 -4.35
C HIS A 226 -25.56 3.04 -5.63
N CYS A 227 -26.28 4.16 -5.49
CA CYS A 227 -26.71 4.96 -6.63
C CYS A 227 -25.51 5.62 -7.31
N VAL A 228 -24.57 6.15 -6.53
CA VAL A 228 -23.35 6.80 -7.04
C VAL A 228 -22.42 5.78 -7.71
N GLU A 229 -22.17 4.66 -7.06
CA GLU A 229 -21.32 3.60 -7.63
C GLU A 229 -21.91 3.00 -8.91
N TYR A 230 -23.24 2.87 -9.00
CA TYR A 230 -23.89 2.48 -10.25
C TYR A 230 -23.64 3.48 -11.38
N VAL A 231 -23.79 4.76 -11.10
CA VAL A 231 -23.55 5.81 -12.11
C VAL A 231 -22.09 5.80 -12.54
N LYS A 232 -21.17 5.67 -11.61
CA LYS A 232 -19.71 5.63 -11.87
C LYS A 232 -19.29 4.41 -12.68
N LEU A 233 -19.73 3.21 -12.27
CA LEU A 233 -19.25 1.95 -12.83
C LEU A 233 -20.02 1.47 -14.07
N VAL A 234 -21.31 1.81 -14.17
CA VAL A 234 -22.20 1.31 -15.21
C VAL A 234 -22.65 2.41 -16.17
N LEU A 235 -23.14 3.51 -15.63
CA LEU A 235 -23.78 4.55 -16.47
C LEU A 235 -22.74 5.42 -17.17
N TRP A 236 -21.67 5.82 -16.48
CA TRP A 236 -20.61 6.64 -17.07
C TRP A 236 -19.95 5.97 -18.29
N PRO A 237 -19.49 4.72 -18.23
CA PRO A 237 -18.93 4.05 -19.41
C PRO A 237 -19.93 3.83 -20.53
N LYS A 238 -21.23 3.72 -20.20
CA LYS A 238 -22.30 3.46 -21.17
C LYS A 238 -22.73 4.73 -21.92
N GLU A 239 -22.92 5.83 -21.20
CA GLU A 239 -23.43 7.07 -21.78
C GLU A 239 -22.33 7.97 -22.35
N ASN A 240 -21.10 7.89 -21.83
CA ASN A 240 -19.94 8.70 -22.23
C ASN A 240 -20.32 10.17 -22.49
N PRO A 241 -20.71 10.95 -21.46
CA PRO A 241 -21.40 12.22 -21.64
C PRO A 241 -20.57 13.33 -22.31
N TRP A 242 -19.24 13.18 -22.40
CA TRP A 242 -18.35 14.17 -23.01
C TRP A 242 -17.75 13.72 -24.34
N ASP A 243 -17.21 12.50 -24.42
CA ASP A 243 -16.70 11.90 -25.66
C ASP A 243 -16.33 10.41 -25.40
N LYS A 244 -16.24 9.62 -26.48
CA LYS A 244 -15.81 8.22 -26.35
C LYS A 244 -14.39 8.18 -25.81
N ASN A 245 -14.21 7.63 -24.60
CA ASN A 245 -12.97 7.41 -23.85
C ASN A 245 -12.54 8.51 -22.84
N VAL A 246 -13.39 9.46 -22.48
CA VAL A 246 -13.10 10.35 -21.35
C VAL A 246 -13.30 9.58 -20.05
N ALA A 247 -12.23 9.38 -19.28
CA ALA A 247 -12.32 8.80 -17.95
C ALA A 247 -13.03 9.77 -16.99
N LEU A 248 -13.77 9.20 -16.01
CA LEU A 248 -14.39 10.03 -14.97
C LEU A 248 -13.29 10.69 -14.13
N ASP A 249 -13.26 12.01 -14.18
CA ASP A 249 -12.38 12.84 -13.36
C ASP A 249 -13.16 13.39 -12.17
N GLY A 250 -12.77 12.97 -10.96
CA GLY A 250 -13.40 13.44 -9.72
C GLY A 250 -13.05 14.88 -9.36
N ASP A 251 -12.06 15.48 -10.01
CA ASP A 251 -11.65 16.86 -9.81
C ASP A 251 -12.34 17.83 -10.79
N ASP A 252 -12.93 17.31 -11.86
CA ASP A 252 -13.75 18.10 -12.78
C ASP A 252 -15.16 18.33 -12.19
N PRO A 253 -15.53 19.58 -11.86
CA PRO A 253 -16.85 19.90 -11.33
C PRO A 253 -18.01 19.50 -12.26
N MET A 254 -17.79 19.51 -13.57
CA MET A 254 -18.81 19.13 -14.55
C MET A 254 -19.08 17.64 -14.51
N HIS A 255 -18.02 16.83 -14.41
CA HIS A 255 -18.12 15.38 -14.25
C HIS A 255 -18.85 15.02 -12.95
N VAL A 256 -18.46 15.63 -11.83
CA VAL A 256 -19.09 15.39 -10.51
C VAL A 256 -20.54 15.82 -10.51
N SER A 257 -20.88 16.96 -11.14
CA SER A 257 -22.27 17.44 -11.26
C SER A 257 -23.14 16.46 -12.05
N TRP A 258 -22.63 15.96 -13.17
CA TRP A 258 -23.35 14.96 -13.96
C TRP A 258 -23.60 13.67 -13.17
N VAL A 259 -22.56 13.16 -12.46
CA VAL A 259 -22.72 11.99 -11.59
C VAL A 259 -23.74 12.26 -10.49
N TYR A 260 -23.73 13.46 -9.89
CA TYR A 260 -24.71 13.86 -8.88
C TYR A 260 -26.13 13.83 -9.42
N GLU A 261 -26.41 14.49 -10.56
CA GLU A 261 -27.72 14.52 -11.19
C GLU A 261 -28.26 13.12 -11.49
N LYS A 262 -27.43 12.27 -12.12
CA LYS A 262 -27.80 10.90 -12.45
C LYS A 262 -28.00 10.03 -11.20
N SER A 263 -27.24 10.27 -10.16
CA SER A 263 -27.40 9.58 -8.87
C SER A 263 -28.67 9.99 -8.15
N VAL A 264 -29.06 11.26 -8.23
CA VAL A 264 -30.34 11.78 -7.70
C VAL A 264 -31.52 11.17 -8.44
N GLU A 265 -31.49 11.15 -9.79
CA GLU A 265 -32.53 10.49 -10.60
C GLU A 265 -32.73 9.04 -10.18
N ARG A 266 -31.63 8.32 -9.98
CA ARG A 266 -31.67 6.91 -9.55
C ARG A 266 -32.16 6.76 -8.11
N ALA A 267 -31.70 7.59 -7.19
CA ALA A 267 -32.14 7.57 -5.79
C ALA A 267 -33.65 7.78 -5.67
N LEU A 268 -34.22 8.70 -6.44
CA LEU A 268 -35.65 8.94 -6.51
C LEU A 268 -36.44 7.72 -7.00
N GLN A 269 -35.93 6.99 -8.02
CA GLN A 269 -36.56 5.77 -8.54
C GLN A 269 -36.72 4.68 -7.46
N TYR A 270 -35.79 4.61 -6.52
CA TYR A 270 -35.75 3.58 -5.47
C TYR A 270 -36.16 4.09 -4.07
N GLY A 271 -36.60 5.35 -3.96
CA GLY A 271 -37.01 5.95 -2.69
C GLY A 271 -35.86 6.15 -1.69
N ILE A 272 -34.63 6.31 -2.18
CA ILE A 272 -33.43 6.45 -1.36
C ILE A 272 -33.21 7.96 -1.06
N THR A 273 -33.00 8.28 0.21
CA THR A 273 -32.76 9.64 0.72
C THR A 273 -31.32 9.80 1.22
N GLY A 274 -30.90 11.04 1.46
CA GLY A 274 -29.56 11.34 2.04
C GLY A 274 -28.47 11.61 1.02
N LEU A 275 -28.76 11.52 -0.29
CA LEU A 275 -27.80 11.84 -1.33
C LEU A 275 -27.58 13.35 -1.41
N ASN A 276 -26.34 13.79 -1.37
CA ASN A 276 -25.95 15.19 -1.56
C ASN A 276 -24.65 15.30 -2.36
N TYR A 277 -24.35 16.49 -2.88
CA TYR A 277 -23.20 16.71 -3.75
C TYR A 277 -21.86 16.34 -3.08
N ARG A 278 -21.70 16.61 -1.78
CA ARG A 278 -20.46 16.26 -1.03
C ARG A 278 -20.26 14.76 -0.91
N LEU A 279 -21.33 14.00 -0.67
CA LEU A 279 -21.30 12.54 -0.63
C LEU A 279 -20.86 11.99 -2.00
N VAL A 280 -21.46 12.50 -3.08
CA VAL A 280 -21.10 12.09 -4.44
C VAL A 280 -19.64 12.40 -4.74
N GLN A 281 -19.19 13.61 -4.44
CA GLN A 281 -17.80 14.01 -4.61
C GLN A 281 -16.85 13.11 -3.79
N GLY A 282 -17.23 12.78 -2.56
CA GLY A 282 -16.47 11.86 -1.69
C GLY A 282 -16.31 10.46 -2.30
N ILE A 283 -17.39 9.92 -2.86
CA ILE A 283 -17.39 8.57 -3.47
C ILE A 283 -16.65 8.58 -4.81
N VAL A 284 -16.87 9.60 -5.64
CA VAL A 284 -16.20 9.71 -6.94
C VAL A 284 -14.69 9.86 -6.78
N LYS A 285 -14.27 10.66 -5.82
CA LYS A 285 -12.85 10.90 -5.49
C LYS A 285 -12.24 9.80 -4.60
N ASN A 286 -13.01 8.83 -4.12
CA ASN A 286 -12.59 7.87 -3.07
C ASN A 286 -11.93 8.58 -1.88
N ILE A 287 -12.52 9.68 -1.40
CA ILE A 287 -11.93 10.50 -0.34
C ILE A 287 -11.95 9.73 0.97
N ILE A 288 -10.78 9.31 1.42
CA ILE A 288 -10.56 8.89 2.80
C ILE A 288 -10.31 10.17 3.61
N PRO A 289 -11.10 10.43 4.67
CA PRO A 289 -10.87 11.60 5.51
C PRO A 289 -9.42 11.63 6.00
N ALA A 290 -8.71 12.72 5.74
CA ALA A 290 -7.32 12.86 6.16
C ALA A 290 -7.17 14.10 7.05
N VAL A 291 -6.70 13.87 8.27
CA VAL A 291 -6.48 14.91 9.29
C VAL A 291 -4.98 15.16 9.43
N ALA A 292 -4.57 16.42 9.33
CA ALA A 292 -3.14 16.79 9.36
C ALA A 292 -2.45 16.37 10.67
N SER A 293 -3.12 16.53 11.82
CA SER A 293 -2.58 16.12 13.13
C SER A 293 -2.35 14.61 13.21
N THR A 294 -3.28 13.81 12.74
CA THR A 294 -3.13 12.34 12.69
C THR A 294 -1.95 11.94 11.81
N ASN A 295 -1.81 12.57 10.63
CA ASN A 295 -0.64 12.33 9.76
C ASN A 295 0.67 12.66 10.49
N ALA A 296 0.74 13.77 11.25
CA ALA A 296 1.93 14.15 11.99
C ALA A 296 2.29 13.14 13.09
N VAL A 297 1.30 12.64 13.84
CA VAL A 297 1.51 11.64 14.90
C VAL A 297 2.01 10.32 14.32
N ILE A 298 1.35 9.81 13.29
CA ILE A 298 1.74 8.54 12.67
C ILE A 298 3.11 8.66 11.96
N ALA A 299 3.38 9.78 11.29
CA ALA A 299 4.70 10.03 10.71
C ALA A 299 5.80 10.07 11.78
N ALA A 300 5.53 10.64 12.96
CA ALA A 300 6.47 10.64 14.07
C ALA A 300 6.75 9.22 14.57
N ALA A 301 5.70 8.38 14.70
CA ALA A 301 5.86 6.97 15.05
C ALA A 301 6.72 6.23 14.01
N CYS A 302 6.35 6.28 12.72
CA CYS A 302 7.11 5.63 11.65
C CYS A 302 8.58 6.06 11.61
N THR A 303 8.85 7.35 11.80
CA THR A 303 10.21 7.87 11.74
C THR A 303 11.02 7.46 12.97
N SER A 304 10.38 7.38 14.14
CA SER A 304 11.03 6.90 15.36
C SER A 304 11.41 5.42 15.23
N GLU A 305 10.54 4.60 14.66
CA GLU A 305 10.85 3.19 14.40
C GLU A 305 11.98 3.06 13.37
N ALA A 306 11.93 3.82 12.28
CA ALA A 306 13.01 3.87 11.29
C ALA A 306 14.36 4.23 11.94
N PHE A 307 14.36 5.21 12.83
CA PHE A 307 15.57 5.62 13.56
C PHE A 307 16.10 4.51 14.48
N LYS A 308 15.21 3.84 15.23
CA LYS A 308 15.57 2.72 16.10
C LYS A 308 16.13 1.53 15.32
N ILE A 309 15.49 1.16 14.20
CA ILE A 309 15.95 0.08 13.32
C ILE A 309 17.37 0.35 12.78
N VAL A 310 17.63 1.57 12.32
CA VAL A 310 18.91 1.92 11.71
C VAL A 310 20.03 2.08 12.73
N THR A 311 19.70 2.52 13.95
CA THR A 311 20.71 2.90 14.95
C THR A 311 20.87 1.92 16.11
N ASN A 312 19.92 1.02 16.31
CA ASN A 312 19.83 0.11 17.47
C ASN A 312 19.83 0.83 18.84
N CYS A 313 19.68 2.17 18.88
CA CYS A 313 19.71 2.95 20.13
C CYS A 313 18.55 2.64 21.08
N CYS A 314 17.50 2.05 20.58
CA CYS A 314 16.38 1.48 21.34
C CYS A 314 15.83 0.28 20.60
N ILE A 315 15.18 -0.63 21.31
CA ILE A 315 14.46 -1.77 20.73
C ILE A 315 13.31 -1.24 19.86
N PRO A 316 13.22 -1.66 18.59
CA PRO A 316 12.08 -1.28 17.74
C PRO A 316 10.76 -1.82 18.26
N LEU A 317 9.66 -1.27 17.74
CA LEU A 317 8.30 -1.76 17.98
C LEU A 317 8.19 -3.23 17.61
N SER A 318 7.66 -4.04 18.51
CA SER A 318 7.30 -5.43 18.22
C SER A 318 5.97 -5.46 17.49
N ASN A 319 6.07 -5.13 16.29
CA ASN A 319 5.36 -5.07 15.03
C ASN A 319 4.15 -4.14 14.87
N GLN A 320 3.26 -3.93 15.83
CA GLN A 320 2.03 -3.15 15.60
C GLN A 320 1.83 -2.02 16.62
N MET A 321 1.45 -0.83 16.15
CA MET A 321 0.95 0.28 16.96
C MET A 321 -0.33 0.85 16.34
N ILE A 322 -1.37 1.03 17.15
CA ILE A 322 -2.63 1.68 16.79
C ILE A 322 -2.78 2.97 17.57
N TYR A 323 -3.21 4.00 16.88
CA TYR A 323 -3.55 5.32 17.44
C TYR A 323 -5.03 5.61 17.18
N ASN A 324 -5.73 6.13 18.20
CA ASN A 324 -7.12 6.57 18.11
C ASN A 324 -7.28 7.88 18.91
N ASP A 325 -7.85 8.90 18.27
CA ASP A 325 -8.09 10.24 18.86
C ASP A 325 -9.54 10.70 18.60
N VAL A 326 -10.48 9.76 18.62
CA VAL A 326 -11.91 10.07 18.37
C VAL A 326 -12.58 10.66 19.61
N ASP A 327 -12.33 10.05 20.76
CA ASP A 327 -12.95 10.35 22.06
C ASP A 327 -11.91 10.52 23.19
N GLY A 328 -10.64 10.53 22.83
CA GLY A 328 -9.48 10.66 23.70
C GLY A 328 -8.26 10.10 23.03
N ILE A 329 -7.07 10.49 23.49
CA ILE A 329 -5.80 10.04 22.89
C ILE A 329 -5.44 8.66 23.44
N TYR A 330 -5.54 7.66 22.59
CA TYR A 330 -5.18 6.28 22.90
C TYR A 330 -4.11 5.77 21.93
N CYS A 331 -3.08 5.15 22.49
CA CYS A 331 -2.02 4.52 21.72
C CYS A 331 -1.74 3.14 22.31
N TYR A 332 -1.89 2.12 21.49
CA TYR A 332 -1.70 0.72 21.88
C TYR A 332 -0.63 0.07 20.98
N SER A 333 0.29 -0.66 21.62
CA SER A 333 1.27 -1.48 20.93
C SER A 333 1.04 -2.95 21.27
N TYR A 334 1.13 -3.81 20.27
CA TYR A 334 0.98 -5.25 20.43
C TYR A 334 1.76 -6.01 19.36
N SER A 335 2.07 -7.26 19.63
CA SER A 335 2.69 -8.17 18.68
C SER A 335 1.64 -9.09 18.05
N MET A 336 1.88 -9.44 16.81
CA MET A 336 1.13 -10.46 16.07
C MET A 336 2.10 -11.52 15.57
N ASP A 337 1.59 -12.71 15.36
CA ASP A 337 2.37 -13.83 14.84
C ASP A 337 2.20 -13.96 13.31
N LEU A 338 3.17 -14.59 12.67
CA LEU A 338 3.09 -14.97 11.26
C LEU A 338 1.90 -15.92 11.04
N LYS A 339 1.14 -15.69 9.96
CA LYS A 339 0.12 -16.65 9.54
C LYS A 339 0.77 -17.76 8.72
N GLU A 340 0.56 -19.02 9.12
CA GLU A 340 1.08 -20.19 8.42
C GLU A 340 0.56 -20.32 6.98
N ASP A 341 -0.66 -19.88 6.73
CA ASP A 341 -1.34 -19.89 5.43
C ASP A 341 -1.23 -18.57 4.64
N CYS A 342 -0.36 -17.64 5.07
CA CYS A 342 -0.22 -16.35 4.42
C CYS A 342 0.14 -16.48 2.94
N VAL A 343 -0.58 -15.76 2.06
CA VAL A 343 -0.35 -15.82 0.60
C VAL A 343 1.00 -15.28 0.17
N SER A 344 1.60 -14.36 0.94
CA SER A 344 2.83 -13.68 0.55
C SER A 344 4.08 -14.24 1.23
N CYS A 345 4.06 -14.45 2.55
CA CYS A 345 5.27 -14.80 3.31
C CYS A 345 5.35 -16.26 3.77
N SER A 346 4.28 -17.06 3.61
CA SER A 346 4.33 -18.48 3.95
C SER A 346 5.06 -19.29 2.88
N SER A 347 5.97 -20.15 3.31
CA SER A 347 6.66 -21.14 2.46
C SER A 347 5.82 -22.40 2.23
N HIS A 348 4.75 -22.61 2.99
CA HIS A 348 3.91 -23.80 2.87
C HIS A 348 3.06 -23.74 1.59
N PRO A 349 2.86 -24.90 0.91
CA PRO A 349 1.92 -25.00 -0.19
C PRO A 349 0.52 -24.61 0.31
N LYS A 350 -0.15 -23.74 -0.45
CA LYS A 350 -1.49 -23.27 -0.12
C LYS A 350 -2.51 -24.23 -0.70
N GLU A 351 -3.49 -24.64 0.10
CA GLU A 351 -4.51 -25.57 -0.31
C GLU A 351 -5.85 -24.88 -0.43
N VAL A 352 -6.58 -25.18 -1.51
CA VAL A 352 -7.93 -24.72 -1.70
C VAL A 352 -8.86 -25.91 -1.78
N GLU A 353 -9.76 -26.04 -0.80
CA GLU A 353 -10.79 -27.06 -0.81
C GLU A 353 -11.93 -26.64 -1.76
N VAL A 354 -12.22 -27.49 -2.75
CA VAL A 354 -13.19 -27.21 -3.78
C VAL A 354 -14.22 -28.34 -3.89
N LYS A 355 -15.46 -27.96 -4.26
CA LYS A 355 -16.51 -28.96 -4.55
C LYS A 355 -16.24 -29.64 -5.89
N PRO A 356 -16.65 -30.92 -6.10
CA PRO A 356 -16.36 -31.67 -7.32
C PRO A 356 -16.80 -30.99 -8.62
N ASN A 357 -17.89 -30.23 -8.61
CA ASN A 357 -18.48 -29.59 -9.80
C ASN A 357 -18.30 -28.08 -9.82
N ILE A 358 -17.32 -27.55 -9.09
CA ILE A 358 -17.05 -26.10 -9.06
C ILE A 358 -16.61 -25.60 -10.42
N THR A 359 -17.15 -24.46 -10.86
CA THR A 359 -16.71 -23.79 -12.08
C THR A 359 -15.47 -22.92 -11.84
N LEU A 360 -14.76 -22.58 -12.91
CA LEU A 360 -13.63 -21.64 -12.81
C LEU A 360 -14.09 -20.26 -12.28
N SER A 361 -15.30 -19.83 -12.66
CA SER A 361 -15.91 -18.59 -12.15
C SER A 361 -16.12 -18.63 -10.63
N ASP A 362 -16.59 -19.74 -10.09
CA ASP A 362 -16.80 -19.89 -8.66
C ASP A 362 -15.48 -19.93 -7.88
N LEU A 363 -14.45 -20.58 -8.45
CA LEU A 363 -13.10 -20.56 -7.86
C LEU A 363 -12.53 -19.12 -7.82
N ILE A 364 -12.64 -18.38 -8.91
CA ILE A 364 -12.19 -16.98 -8.96
C ILE A 364 -12.94 -16.14 -7.93
N LYS A 365 -14.26 -16.32 -7.84
CA LYS A 365 -15.09 -15.64 -6.84
C LYS A 365 -14.61 -15.96 -5.41
N TYR A 366 -14.37 -17.24 -5.12
CA TYR A 366 -13.83 -17.68 -3.84
C TYR A 366 -12.48 -16.98 -3.53
N LEU A 367 -11.54 -16.96 -4.49
CA LEU A 367 -10.24 -16.30 -4.31
C LEU A 367 -10.36 -14.78 -4.06
N CYS A 368 -11.38 -14.13 -4.63
CA CYS A 368 -11.65 -12.70 -4.40
C CYS A 368 -12.32 -12.43 -3.04
N GLU A 369 -13.23 -13.31 -2.60
CA GLU A 369 -14.07 -13.10 -1.42
C GLU A 369 -13.45 -13.69 -0.14
N TYR A 370 -12.48 -14.62 -0.26
CA TYR A 370 -11.87 -15.24 0.91
C TYR A 370 -11.05 -14.23 1.71
N PRO A 371 -11.32 -14.07 3.02
CA PRO A 371 -10.75 -12.98 3.83
C PRO A 371 -9.23 -12.91 3.85
N SER A 372 -8.54 -14.05 3.74
CA SER A 372 -7.07 -14.12 3.76
C SER A 372 -6.44 -13.90 2.37
N TYR A 373 -7.22 -13.95 1.27
CA TYR A 373 -6.69 -13.79 -0.08
C TYR A 373 -7.02 -12.43 -0.68
N GLN A 374 -8.30 -12.08 -0.76
CA GLN A 374 -8.80 -10.79 -1.26
C GLN A 374 -8.13 -10.36 -2.58
N PHE A 375 -8.03 -11.28 -3.55
CA PHE A 375 -7.50 -10.93 -4.87
C PHE A 375 -8.46 -9.98 -5.59
N LEU A 376 -7.92 -9.05 -6.37
CA LEU A 376 -8.74 -8.05 -7.09
C LEU A 376 -9.04 -8.46 -8.52
N SER A 377 -8.10 -9.12 -9.19
CA SER A 377 -8.21 -9.46 -10.61
C SER A 377 -7.34 -10.67 -10.93
N PRO A 378 -7.63 -11.85 -10.34
CA PRO A 378 -6.76 -13.01 -10.43
C PRO A 378 -6.72 -13.59 -11.84
N ALA A 379 -5.50 -13.74 -12.37
CA ALA A 379 -5.21 -14.55 -13.53
C ALA A 379 -4.87 -15.98 -13.09
N VAL A 380 -5.48 -16.98 -13.69
CA VAL A 380 -5.31 -18.38 -13.29
C VAL A 380 -4.65 -19.17 -14.42
N MET A 381 -3.56 -19.82 -14.08
CA MET A 381 -2.81 -20.74 -14.96
C MET A 381 -2.69 -22.11 -14.29
N ALA A 382 -2.55 -23.17 -15.06
CA ALA A 382 -2.33 -24.51 -14.52
C ALA A 382 -1.51 -25.36 -15.48
N ASN A 383 -0.82 -26.37 -14.94
CA ASN A 383 -0.17 -27.39 -15.74
C ASN A 383 -1.18 -28.51 -16.03
N VAL A 384 -1.58 -28.64 -17.30
CA VAL A 384 -2.53 -29.67 -17.75
C VAL A 384 -1.87 -30.52 -18.82
N GLY A 385 -1.63 -31.79 -18.50
CA GLY A 385 -0.98 -32.72 -19.43
C GLY A 385 0.46 -32.34 -19.80
N GLY A 386 1.23 -31.82 -18.84
CA GLY A 386 2.63 -31.40 -19.01
C GLY A 386 2.82 -30.07 -19.75
N LYS A 387 1.73 -29.33 -20.01
CA LYS A 387 1.79 -28.00 -20.63
C LYS A 387 1.13 -26.96 -19.73
N THR A 388 1.79 -25.84 -19.51
CA THR A 388 1.20 -24.69 -18.83
C THR A 388 0.11 -24.08 -19.73
N LYS A 389 -1.12 -24.03 -19.22
CA LYS A 389 -2.27 -23.40 -19.87
C LYS A 389 -2.76 -22.23 -19.08
N THR A 390 -3.01 -21.11 -19.75
CA THR A 390 -3.75 -19.98 -19.18
C THR A 390 -5.23 -20.34 -19.20
N LEU A 391 -5.81 -20.49 -18.01
CA LEU A 391 -7.23 -20.80 -17.85
C LEU A 391 -8.09 -19.54 -17.95
N TYR A 392 -7.64 -18.44 -17.34
CA TYR A 392 -8.27 -17.13 -17.42
C TYR A 392 -7.26 -16.02 -17.12
N MET A 393 -7.32 -14.92 -17.87
CA MET A 393 -6.45 -13.75 -17.68
C MET A 393 -7.21 -12.45 -17.96
N PRO A 394 -7.74 -11.77 -16.92
CA PRO A 394 -8.61 -10.60 -17.09
C PRO A 394 -7.88 -9.34 -17.56
N ASN A 395 -6.56 -9.21 -17.27
CA ASN A 395 -5.82 -7.97 -17.46
C ASN A 395 -5.27 -7.77 -18.90
N VAL A 396 -5.43 -8.75 -19.79
CA VAL A 396 -4.99 -8.70 -21.20
C VAL A 396 -6.21 -8.94 -22.09
N PRO A 397 -6.77 -7.91 -22.76
CA PRO A 397 -8.05 -8.02 -23.49
C PRO A 397 -8.11 -9.15 -24.52
N SER A 398 -7.03 -9.38 -25.25
CA SER A 398 -6.95 -10.44 -26.26
C SER A 398 -7.00 -11.85 -25.64
N ILE A 399 -6.34 -12.05 -24.49
CA ILE A 399 -6.32 -13.33 -23.79
C ILE A 399 -7.62 -13.51 -23.00
N GLU A 400 -8.14 -12.44 -22.42
CA GLU A 400 -9.44 -12.44 -21.72
C GLU A 400 -10.54 -12.91 -22.68
N ALA A 401 -10.66 -12.33 -23.86
CA ALA A 401 -11.64 -12.73 -24.88
C ALA A 401 -11.51 -14.22 -25.26
N ALA A 402 -10.28 -14.72 -25.39
CA ALA A 402 -10.02 -16.12 -25.72
C ALA A 402 -10.32 -17.09 -24.57
N THR A 403 -10.16 -16.64 -23.30
CA THR A 403 -10.30 -17.49 -22.10
C THR A 403 -11.62 -17.31 -21.36
N ARG A 404 -12.42 -16.29 -21.67
CA ARG A 404 -13.74 -16.01 -21.06
C ARG A 404 -14.68 -17.21 -21.09
N GLY A 405 -14.65 -18.00 -22.16
CA GLY A 405 -15.45 -19.22 -22.29
C GLY A 405 -15.15 -20.29 -21.23
N ASN A 406 -13.95 -20.27 -20.65
CA ASN A 406 -13.55 -21.21 -19.60
C ASN A 406 -14.21 -20.94 -18.26
N LEU A 407 -14.66 -19.72 -18.00
CA LEU A 407 -15.32 -19.35 -16.74
C LEU A 407 -16.53 -20.21 -16.41
N LYS A 408 -17.25 -20.68 -17.43
CA LYS A 408 -18.45 -21.53 -17.29
C LYS A 408 -18.14 -23.02 -17.16
N LYS A 409 -16.91 -23.43 -17.44
CA LYS A 409 -16.48 -24.82 -17.37
C LYS A 409 -16.14 -25.20 -15.93
N THR A 410 -16.39 -26.45 -15.59
CA THR A 410 -15.92 -27.02 -14.33
C THR A 410 -14.40 -27.21 -14.35
N LEU A 411 -13.77 -27.24 -13.17
CA LEU A 411 -12.33 -27.48 -13.07
C LEU A 411 -11.95 -28.84 -13.68
N SER A 412 -12.82 -29.84 -13.56
CA SER A 412 -12.63 -31.17 -14.15
C SER A 412 -12.67 -31.15 -15.71
N GLU A 413 -13.57 -30.37 -16.31
CA GLU A 413 -13.60 -30.15 -17.77
C GLU A 413 -12.37 -29.41 -18.29
N LEU A 414 -11.71 -28.60 -17.43
CA LEU A 414 -10.47 -27.95 -17.75
C LEU A 414 -9.24 -28.84 -17.55
N GLY A 415 -9.44 -30.10 -17.10
CA GLY A 415 -8.40 -31.10 -16.89
C GLY A 415 -7.72 -31.02 -15.53
N LEU A 416 -8.34 -30.35 -14.54
CA LEU A 416 -7.84 -30.24 -13.17
C LEU A 416 -8.45 -31.35 -12.30
N THR A 417 -7.59 -32.01 -11.54
CA THR A 417 -7.95 -33.14 -10.66
C THR A 417 -7.53 -32.81 -9.21
N HIS A 418 -7.88 -33.71 -8.28
CA HIS A 418 -7.38 -33.62 -6.92
C HIS A 418 -5.84 -33.59 -6.90
N GLY A 419 -5.26 -32.66 -6.17
CA GLY A 419 -3.81 -32.44 -6.13
C GLY A 419 -3.25 -31.63 -7.32
N SER A 420 -4.07 -31.20 -8.27
CA SER A 420 -3.61 -30.30 -9.34
C SER A 420 -3.20 -28.96 -8.77
N GLU A 421 -2.09 -28.43 -9.24
CA GLU A 421 -1.60 -27.10 -8.88
C GLU A 421 -2.09 -26.05 -9.87
N ILE A 422 -2.56 -24.95 -9.34
CA ILE A 422 -2.89 -23.72 -10.07
C ILE A 422 -1.98 -22.58 -9.64
N ALA A 423 -1.50 -21.82 -10.59
CA ALA A 423 -0.74 -20.61 -10.37
C ALA A 423 -1.66 -19.39 -10.55
N VAL A 424 -1.75 -18.56 -9.53
CA VAL A 424 -2.62 -17.38 -9.49
C VAL A 424 -1.75 -16.14 -9.39
N ALA A 425 -1.83 -15.27 -10.41
CA ALA A 425 -1.21 -13.96 -10.43
C ALA A 425 -2.27 -12.88 -10.26
N ASP A 426 -2.00 -11.87 -9.42
CA ASP A 426 -2.90 -10.75 -9.19
C ASP A 426 -2.16 -9.41 -9.20
N LYS A 427 -2.84 -8.34 -9.56
CA LYS A 427 -2.25 -6.99 -9.59
C LYS A 427 -1.85 -6.44 -8.22
N THR A 428 -2.27 -7.09 -7.14
CA THR A 428 -1.92 -6.71 -5.76
C THR A 428 -0.55 -7.23 -5.32
N SER A 429 0.09 -8.10 -6.12
CA SER A 429 1.40 -8.66 -5.80
C SER A 429 2.24 -8.86 -7.07
N PRO A 430 3.55 -8.63 -7.02
CA PRO A 430 4.46 -8.99 -8.11
C PRO A 430 4.64 -10.51 -8.22
N ASN A 431 4.29 -11.25 -7.16
CA ASN A 431 4.50 -12.68 -7.05
C ASN A 431 3.27 -13.48 -7.49
N THR A 432 3.52 -14.63 -8.12
CA THR A 432 2.49 -15.62 -8.41
C THR A 432 2.35 -16.58 -7.24
N VAL A 433 1.13 -16.85 -6.82
CA VAL A 433 0.81 -17.76 -5.72
C VAL A 433 0.37 -19.10 -6.27
N THR A 434 0.97 -20.19 -5.80
CA THR A 434 0.58 -21.55 -6.18
C THR A 434 -0.36 -22.14 -5.14
N PHE A 435 -1.49 -22.69 -5.62
CA PHE A 435 -2.47 -23.39 -4.81
C PHE A 435 -2.60 -24.83 -5.27
N SER A 436 -2.68 -25.76 -4.33
CA SER A 436 -3.04 -27.16 -4.56
C SER A 436 -4.56 -27.33 -4.38
N LEU A 437 -5.22 -27.93 -5.36
CA LEU A 437 -6.66 -28.14 -5.33
C LEU A 437 -6.99 -29.43 -4.56
N ARG A 438 -7.79 -29.34 -3.50
CA ARG A 438 -8.35 -30.48 -2.79
C ARG A 438 -9.83 -30.58 -3.03
N TYR A 439 -10.27 -31.69 -3.60
CA TYR A 439 -11.70 -31.94 -3.81
C TYR A 439 -12.31 -32.52 -2.53
N ALA A 440 -13.36 -31.86 -2.02
CA ALA A 440 -14.11 -32.32 -0.85
C ALA A 440 -14.67 -33.73 -1.08
N GLY A 441 -14.43 -34.64 -0.14
CA GLY A 441 -14.97 -36.02 -0.19
C GLY A 441 -14.12 -37.04 -0.93
N LYS A 442 -12.84 -36.71 -1.20
CA LYS A 442 -11.84 -37.69 -1.70
C LYS A 442 -10.71 -37.90 -0.70
#